data_dc8a7df00e3cc9ac6216869e3a97496b
#
_entry.id   dc8a7df00e3cc9ac6216869e3a97496b
#
_cell.length_a   1.000
_cell.length_b   1.000
_cell.length_c   1.000
_cell.angle_alpha   90.00
_cell.angle_beta   90.00
_cell.angle_gamma   90.00
#
_symmetry.space_group_name_H-M   'P 1'
#
loop_
_entity.id
_entity.type
_entity.pdbx_description
1 polymer ?
#
loop_
_entity_poly.entity_id
_entity_poly.type
_entity_poly.pdbx_seq_one_letter_code
_entity_poly.pdbx_strand_id
1 'polypeptide(L)'
;MSFPKNFLWGGAVAANQCEGAWLEDGKQPNVTDVMVGIGSKDPGIKWNEETKKYEMCLDPNKAYLSHEAIDFYHRYKEDLQLMSGMGFNCFRTSIAWGRIFPNGDEETPNEKGLAFYDDMFETMLELGMEPVITLSHYETPLHLITEYGGWSNRKLIDFWKRYVTTVFKRYKGKVKYWLTFNEVNNMMINPLVAGGVLTIDNPKDPSDPIGSTTEKDKWLAYYNICVANAWTVKLCREIDKDAQVGCMLTCSSVATYPYDCNPDNVFGAYNTVRLNNFYFGDVFCLGEIPGYVKRVWREHDCAPEMREDELQLIKENTVAFFSFSYYRSSTYDQSVVMDGNTGGLKGRANPFVKECSPEPWCWPVDPKGIRYVMNILYDRYHLPLFIVENGIGLDENLDETGHIHDEYRMYYIKEHLKYVHEAILDGVECMGYLYWGPIDVVSAGTGEMKKRYGFVYVDRFNDGHGTLERKLKDSYEEYKEIIETNGDSILHS
;
A
#
# COMPACT_ATOMS: atom_id res chain seq x y z
N MET A 1 15.13 -26.83 6.86
CA MET A 1 14.37 -26.81 5.60
C MET A 1 14.47 -25.38 5.06
N SER A 2 14.82 -25.21 3.79
CA SER A 2 14.83 -23.90 3.11
C SER A 2 13.41 -23.39 2.86
N PHE A 3 13.28 -22.18 2.35
CA PHE A 3 11.99 -21.66 1.87
C PHE A 3 11.39 -22.55 0.75
N PRO A 4 10.09 -22.47 0.45
CA PRO A 4 9.47 -23.26 -0.62
C PRO A 4 10.21 -23.07 -1.97
N LYS A 5 10.31 -24.14 -2.79
CA LYS A 5 11.04 -24.07 -4.08
C LYS A 5 10.51 -23.02 -5.06
N ASN A 6 9.21 -22.73 -5.00
CA ASN A 6 8.55 -21.74 -5.87
C ASN A 6 8.30 -20.43 -5.15
N PHE A 7 9.10 -20.12 -4.12
CA PHE A 7 8.96 -18.91 -3.33
C PHE A 7 9.26 -17.68 -4.20
N LEU A 8 8.38 -16.69 -4.14
CA LEU A 8 8.53 -15.45 -4.89
C LEU A 8 9.43 -14.49 -4.10
N TRP A 9 10.64 -14.30 -4.60
CA TRP A 9 11.60 -13.36 -4.07
C TRP A 9 11.61 -12.10 -4.92
N GLY A 10 11.49 -10.93 -4.30
CA GLY A 10 11.50 -9.71 -5.06
C GLY A 10 11.42 -8.44 -4.23
N GLY A 11 10.97 -7.39 -4.88
CA GLY A 11 10.76 -6.09 -4.26
C GLY A 11 9.49 -5.42 -4.75
N ALA A 12 9.11 -4.34 -4.06
CA ALA A 12 7.90 -3.58 -4.31
C ALA A 12 8.16 -2.09 -4.33
N VAL A 13 7.54 -1.40 -5.28
CA VAL A 13 7.45 0.07 -5.34
C VAL A 13 6.00 0.48 -5.63
N ALA A 14 5.72 1.77 -5.60
CA ALA A 14 4.43 2.34 -6.00
C ALA A 14 4.63 3.45 -7.03
N ALA A 15 3.76 3.51 -8.03
CA ALA A 15 3.82 4.48 -9.11
C ALA A 15 3.97 5.92 -8.61
N ASN A 16 3.16 6.34 -7.64
CA ASN A 16 3.19 7.68 -7.06
C ASN A 16 4.49 8.04 -6.32
N GLN A 17 5.29 7.04 -5.93
CA GLN A 17 6.53 7.25 -5.18
C GLN A 17 7.79 7.12 -6.05
N CYS A 18 7.69 6.51 -7.24
CA CYS A 18 8.85 6.24 -8.09
C CYS A 18 8.73 6.83 -9.50
N GLU A 19 7.56 6.82 -10.13
CA GLU A 19 7.44 7.16 -11.56
C GLU A 19 7.83 8.60 -11.86
N GLY A 20 7.29 9.57 -11.14
CA GLY A 20 7.35 10.96 -11.57
C GLY A 20 6.49 11.22 -12.81
N ALA A 21 6.94 12.09 -13.73
CA ALA A 21 6.23 12.39 -14.97
C ALA A 21 4.72 12.68 -14.76
N TRP A 22 4.39 13.40 -13.67
CA TRP A 22 3.05 13.49 -13.09
C TRP A 22 1.98 14.13 -14.00
N LEU A 23 2.39 14.90 -15.02
CA LEU A 23 1.52 15.50 -16.03
C LEU A 23 1.93 15.09 -17.47
N GLU A 24 2.88 14.16 -17.62
CA GLU A 24 3.35 13.77 -18.95
C GLU A 24 2.41 12.78 -19.60
N ASP A 25 2.45 12.77 -20.94
CA ASP A 25 1.69 11.85 -21.79
C ASP A 25 0.19 11.77 -21.51
N GLY A 26 -0.37 12.89 -21.06
CA GLY A 26 -1.80 13.04 -20.82
C GLY A 26 -2.27 12.62 -19.43
N LYS A 27 -1.37 12.18 -18.54
CA LYS A 27 -1.72 11.94 -17.12
C LYS A 27 -2.26 13.24 -16.50
N GLN A 28 -3.29 13.10 -15.67
CA GLN A 28 -3.79 14.16 -14.82
C GLN A 28 -3.54 13.83 -13.34
N PRO A 29 -3.64 14.82 -12.42
CA PRO A 29 -3.33 14.61 -11.02
C PRO A 29 -4.18 13.55 -10.35
N ASN A 30 -3.55 12.69 -9.57
CA ASN A 30 -4.17 11.87 -8.54
C ASN A 30 -4.09 12.61 -7.19
N VAL A 31 -4.80 12.16 -6.18
CA VAL A 31 -4.76 12.77 -4.83
C VAL A 31 -3.35 12.79 -4.24
N THR A 32 -2.52 11.79 -4.54
CA THR A 32 -1.12 11.71 -4.08
C THR A 32 -0.22 12.78 -4.70
N ASP A 33 -0.55 13.27 -5.89
CA ASP A 33 0.24 14.31 -6.57
C ASP A 33 0.06 15.71 -5.95
N VAL A 34 -1.02 15.90 -5.18
CA VAL A 34 -1.30 17.19 -4.52
C VAL A 34 -0.94 17.18 -3.03
N MET A 35 -0.33 16.11 -2.53
CA MET A 35 0.13 15.96 -1.15
C MET A 35 1.65 15.90 -1.09
N VAL A 36 2.25 16.57 -0.10
CA VAL A 36 3.70 16.39 0.15
C VAL A 36 3.99 14.97 0.63
N GLY A 37 3.13 14.43 1.49
CA GLY A 37 3.14 13.05 1.97
C GLY A 37 1.80 12.74 2.63
N ILE A 38 1.47 11.47 2.81
CA ILE A 38 0.19 11.02 3.38
C ILE A 38 -0.08 11.62 4.77
N GLY A 39 0.99 11.88 5.53
CA GLY A 39 0.90 12.52 6.85
C GLY A 39 0.72 14.05 6.81
N SER A 40 0.69 14.68 5.64
CA SER A 40 0.49 16.11 5.51
C SER A 40 -0.93 16.51 5.95
N LYS A 41 -1.03 17.63 6.69
CA LYS A 41 -2.31 18.23 7.02
C LYS A 41 -2.86 19.14 5.92
N ASP A 42 -2.01 19.52 4.97
CA ASP A 42 -2.40 20.33 3.81
C ASP A 42 -2.59 19.40 2.60
N PRO A 43 -3.82 19.21 2.17
CA PRO A 43 -4.14 18.26 1.09
C PRO A 43 -3.96 18.85 -0.32
N GLY A 44 -3.36 20.04 -0.49
CA GLY A 44 -3.15 20.70 -1.78
C GLY A 44 -4.43 21.00 -2.55
N ILE A 45 -5.58 21.08 -1.86
CA ILE A 45 -6.87 21.49 -2.40
C ILE A 45 -7.46 22.57 -1.50
N LYS A 46 -8.20 23.51 -2.10
CA LYS A 46 -8.90 24.58 -1.36
C LYS A 46 -10.33 24.73 -1.86
N TRP A 47 -11.20 25.11 -0.93
CA TRP A 47 -12.57 25.47 -1.25
C TRP A 47 -12.62 26.81 -1.99
N ASN A 48 -13.29 26.83 -3.12
CA ASN A 48 -13.58 28.05 -3.88
C ASN A 48 -15.00 28.52 -3.57
N GLU A 49 -15.15 29.69 -2.95
CA GLU A 49 -16.43 30.24 -2.54
C GLU A 49 -17.34 30.63 -3.71
N GLU A 50 -16.77 30.91 -4.88
CA GLU A 50 -17.55 31.29 -6.07
C GLU A 50 -18.14 30.04 -6.75
N THR A 51 -17.31 29.00 -6.95
CA THR A 51 -17.71 27.76 -7.61
C THR A 51 -18.38 26.75 -6.66
N LYS A 52 -18.25 26.97 -5.33
CA LYS A 52 -18.67 26.03 -4.29
C LYS A 52 -18.10 24.62 -4.48
N LYS A 53 -16.81 24.55 -4.88
CA LYS A 53 -16.07 23.31 -5.12
C LYS A 53 -14.69 23.38 -4.50
N TYR A 54 -14.12 22.20 -4.23
CA TYR A 54 -12.70 22.08 -3.96
C TYR A 54 -11.93 22.10 -5.27
N GLU A 55 -10.86 22.89 -5.31
CA GLU A 55 -9.97 23.04 -6.46
C GLU A 55 -8.53 22.79 -6.05
N MET A 56 -7.71 22.28 -6.96
CA MET A 56 -6.28 22.10 -6.73
C MET A 56 -5.62 23.42 -6.42
N CYS A 57 -4.85 23.46 -5.32
CA CYS A 57 -4.14 24.63 -4.85
C CYS A 57 -2.81 24.25 -4.19
N LEU A 58 -1.80 24.04 -5.02
CA LEU A 58 -0.46 23.69 -4.55
C LEU A 58 0.22 24.91 -3.91
N ASP A 59 0.93 24.69 -2.81
CA ASP A 59 1.75 25.70 -2.17
C ASP A 59 3.10 25.81 -2.90
N PRO A 60 3.44 26.94 -3.54
CA PRO A 60 4.68 27.09 -4.28
C PRO A 60 5.95 27.04 -3.41
N ASN A 61 5.81 27.10 -2.08
CA ASN A 61 6.93 27.00 -1.15
C ASN A 61 7.20 25.56 -0.68
N LYS A 62 6.41 24.57 -1.15
CA LYS A 62 6.58 23.17 -0.80
C LYS A 62 7.18 22.38 -1.95
N ALA A 63 8.03 21.42 -1.62
CA ALA A 63 8.52 20.45 -2.59
C ALA A 63 7.54 19.26 -2.66
N TYR A 64 6.96 19.05 -3.83
CA TYR A 64 6.15 17.85 -4.16
C TYR A 64 7.05 16.86 -4.87
N LEU A 65 7.84 16.11 -4.10
CA LEU A 65 8.88 15.24 -4.66
C LEU A 65 8.32 14.12 -5.56
N SER A 66 7.08 13.72 -5.36
CA SER A 66 6.37 12.75 -6.20
C SER A 66 6.23 13.20 -7.66
N HIS A 67 6.29 14.51 -7.96
CA HIS A 67 6.14 15.02 -9.32
C HIS A 67 7.25 14.56 -10.29
N GLU A 68 8.46 14.43 -9.78
CA GLU A 68 9.60 13.89 -10.52
C GLU A 68 10.04 12.53 -9.94
N ALA A 69 9.83 12.35 -8.63
CA ALA A 69 10.21 11.17 -7.86
C ALA A 69 11.66 10.76 -8.13
N ILE A 70 11.87 9.53 -8.57
CA ILE A 70 13.18 9.03 -9.01
C ILE A 70 13.26 8.88 -10.53
N ASP A 71 12.32 9.48 -11.25
CA ASP A 71 12.22 9.41 -12.71
C ASP A 71 12.13 7.99 -13.27
N PHE A 72 11.44 7.11 -12.52
CA PHE A 72 11.26 5.72 -12.93
C PHE A 72 10.48 5.61 -14.25
N TYR A 73 9.59 6.58 -14.56
CA TYR A 73 8.87 6.64 -15.83
C TYR A 73 9.79 6.56 -17.06
N HIS A 74 10.95 7.23 -17.01
CA HIS A 74 11.92 7.22 -18.10
C HIS A 74 13.04 6.18 -17.90
N ARG A 75 13.29 5.72 -16.66
CA ARG A 75 14.44 4.89 -16.28
C ARG A 75 14.09 3.46 -15.86
N TYR A 76 12.81 3.06 -15.89
CA TYR A 76 12.40 1.75 -15.37
C TYR A 76 13.16 0.57 -15.98
N LYS A 77 13.63 0.64 -17.25
CA LYS A 77 14.42 -0.43 -17.85
C LYS A 77 15.76 -0.64 -17.16
N GLU A 78 16.45 0.47 -16.82
CA GLU A 78 17.69 0.44 -16.05
C GLU A 78 17.44 -0.09 -14.64
N ASP A 79 16.43 0.43 -13.97
CA ASP A 79 16.09 0.04 -12.62
C ASP A 79 15.64 -1.44 -12.52
N LEU A 80 14.85 -1.93 -13.48
CA LEU A 80 14.45 -3.34 -13.54
C LEU A 80 15.63 -4.27 -13.83
N GLN A 81 16.64 -3.83 -14.61
CA GLN A 81 17.88 -4.60 -14.78
C GLN A 81 18.65 -4.75 -13.47
N LEU A 82 18.71 -3.71 -12.63
CA LEU A 82 19.32 -3.79 -11.30
C LEU A 82 18.56 -4.79 -10.42
N MET A 83 17.23 -4.80 -10.47
CA MET A 83 16.40 -5.75 -9.70
C MET A 83 16.61 -7.20 -10.18
N SER A 84 16.62 -7.43 -11.48
CA SER A 84 16.93 -8.75 -12.05
C SER A 84 18.36 -9.19 -11.70
N GLY A 85 19.34 -8.28 -11.72
CA GLY A 85 20.71 -8.53 -11.31
C GLY A 85 20.86 -8.99 -9.84
N MET A 86 19.91 -8.63 -8.97
CA MET A 86 19.80 -9.07 -7.59
C MET A 86 19.16 -10.47 -7.46
N GLY A 87 18.66 -11.04 -8.57
CA GLY A 87 18.03 -12.34 -8.57
C GLY A 87 16.52 -12.33 -8.32
N PHE A 88 15.86 -11.17 -8.43
CA PHE A 88 14.40 -11.11 -8.31
C PHE A 88 13.73 -12.00 -9.35
N ASN A 89 12.77 -12.82 -8.92
CA ASN A 89 11.91 -13.59 -9.79
C ASN A 89 10.47 -13.03 -9.87
N CYS A 90 10.19 -11.96 -9.13
CA CYS A 90 8.99 -11.15 -9.27
C CYS A 90 9.25 -9.70 -8.86
N PHE A 91 8.44 -8.78 -9.39
CA PHE A 91 8.53 -7.36 -9.03
C PHE A 91 7.13 -6.76 -8.93
N ARG A 92 6.87 -6.04 -7.84
CA ARG A 92 5.59 -5.37 -7.62
C ARG A 92 5.69 -3.88 -7.89
N THR A 93 4.72 -3.40 -8.66
CA THR A 93 4.45 -1.97 -8.80
C THR A 93 2.94 -1.71 -8.83
N SER A 94 2.53 -0.46 -9.05
CA SER A 94 1.13 -0.09 -9.24
C SER A 94 0.91 0.55 -10.61
N ILE A 95 -0.36 0.63 -11.01
CA ILE A 95 -0.80 1.44 -12.14
C ILE A 95 -1.39 2.74 -11.60
N ALA A 96 -0.86 3.89 -12.03
CA ALA A 96 -1.46 5.18 -11.76
C ALA A 96 -2.79 5.29 -12.54
N TRP A 97 -3.93 5.26 -11.85
CA TRP A 97 -5.25 5.32 -12.51
C TRP A 97 -5.38 6.54 -13.42
N GLY A 98 -4.94 7.74 -12.96
CA GLY A 98 -4.94 8.97 -13.75
C GLY A 98 -4.02 8.95 -14.98
N ARG A 99 -3.15 7.94 -15.15
CA ARG A 99 -2.37 7.74 -16.38
C ARG A 99 -3.18 6.99 -17.44
N ILE A 100 -4.11 6.13 -17.02
CA ILE A 100 -4.98 5.35 -17.91
C ILE A 100 -6.29 6.08 -18.22
N PHE A 101 -6.93 6.66 -17.23
CA PHE A 101 -8.09 7.54 -17.35
C PHE A 101 -7.79 8.84 -16.60
N PRO A 102 -7.38 9.89 -17.31
CA PRO A 102 -6.83 11.10 -16.69
C PRO A 102 -7.70 11.75 -15.62
N ASN A 103 -9.00 11.90 -15.87
CA ASN A 103 -9.97 12.37 -14.88
C ASN A 103 -10.68 11.22 -14.14
N GLY A 104 -10.58 9.98 -14.66
CA GLY A 104 -11.19 8.78 -14.09
C GLY A 104 -12.58 8.45 -14.63
N ASP A 105 -13.29 9.40 -15.23
CA ASP A 105 -14.66 9.26 -15.72
C ASP A 105 -14.81 9.23 -17.25
N GLU A 106 -13.70 9.31 -17.99
CA GLU A 106 -13.69 9.23 -19.45
C GLU A 106 -14.22 7.89 -19.98
N GLU A 107 -14.80 7.92 -21.17
CA GLU A 107 -15.24 6.73 -21.90
C GLU A 107 -14.07 5.99 -22.56
N THR A 108 -13.01 6.72 -22.96
CA THR A 108 -11.87 6.19 -23.71
C THR A 108 -10.58 6.33 -22.89
N PRO A 109 -9.79 5.25 -22.79
CA PRO A 109 -8.52 5.31 -22.06
C PRO A 109 -7.45 6.10 -22.82
N ASN A 110 -6.46 6.56 -22.09
CA ASN A 110 -5.24 7.16 -22.62
C ASN A 110 -4.29 6.07 -23.13
N GLU A 111 -4.16 5.96 -24.44
CA GLU A 111 -3.32 4.94 -25.09
C GLU A 111 -1.84 5.05 -24.74
N LYS A 112 -1.31 6.26 -24.51
CA LYS A 112 0.08 6.43 -24.10
C LYS A 112 0.35 5.83 -22.71
N GLY A 113 -0.58 6.02 -21.78
CA GLY A 113 -0.49 5.40 -20.46
C GLY A 113 -0.57 3.87 -20.53
N LEU A 114 -1.46 3.32 -21.37
CA LEU A 114 -1.53 1.88 -21.60
C LEU A 114 -0.23 1.34 -22.21
N ALA A 115 0.34 2.01 -23.22
CA ALA A 115 1.57 1.59 -23.87
C ALA A 115 2.79 1.61 -22.93
N PHE A 116 2.85 2.57 -22.02
CA PHE A 116 3.92 2.64 -21.01
C PHE A 116 3.94 1.37 -20.14
N TYR A 117 2.78 0.96 -19.60
CA TYR A 117 2.72 -0.26 -18.79
C TYR A 117 2.87 -1.54 -19.61
N ASP A 118 2.49 -1.56 -20.90
CA ASP A 118 2.78 -2.69 -21.79
C ASP A 118 4.28 -2.95 -21.85
N ASP A 119 5.07 -1.92 -22.15
CA ASP A 119 6.53 -2.03 -22.30
C ASP A 119 7.20 -2.36 -20.96
N MET A 120 6.70 -1.80 -19.85
CA MET A 120 7.21 -2.11 -18.50
C MET A 120 6.98 -3.59 -18.14
N PHE A 121 5.77 -4.12 -18.36
CA PHE A 121 5.45 -5.50 -18.00
C PHE A 121 6.16 -6.50 -18.92
N GLU A 122 6.30 -6.18 -20.21
CA GLU A 122 7.11 -6.97 -21.13
C GLU A 122 8.58 -6.98 -20.70
N THR A 123 9.14 -5.85 -20.31
CA THR A 123 10.51 -5.76 -19.76
C THR A 123 10.68 -6.62 -18.51
N MET A 124 9.71 -6.63 -17.58
CA MET A 124 9.76 -7.50 -16.40
C MET A 124 9.81 -8.97 -16.81
N LEU A 125 8.93 -9.40 -17.72
CA LEU A 125 8.87 -10.80 -18.19
C LEU A 125 10.14 -11.21 -18.94
N GLU A 126 10.70 -10.34 -19.79
CA GLU A 126 11.96 -10.57 -20.49
C GLU A 126 13.15 -10.74 -19.52
N LEU A 127 13.12 -10.05 -18.39
CA LEU A 127 14.10 -10.15 -17.31
C LEU A 127 13.83 -11.33 -16.36
N GLY A 128 12.81 -12.15 -16.60
CA GLY A 128 12.47 -13.32 -15.79
C GLY A 128 11.73 -13.00 -14.50
N MET A 129 11.18 -11.79 -14.37
CA MET A 129 10.41 -11.36 -13.20
C MET A 129 8.91 -11.41 -13.49
N GLU A 130 8.14 -12.12 -12.64
CA GLU A 130 6.68 -12.13 -12.68
C GLU A 130 6.13 -10.77 -12.22
N PRO A 131 5.30 -10.07 -13.03
CA PRO A 131 4.65 -8.84 -12.60
C PRO A 131 3.60 -9.09 -11.51
N VAL A 132 3.71 -8.35 -10.40
CA VAL A 132 2.70 -8.27 -9.33
C VAL A 132 2.16 -6.86 -9.32
N ILE A 133 0.91 -6.66 -9.75
CA ILE A 133 0.42 -5.32 -10.09
C ILE A 133 -0.72 -4.89 -9.18
N THR A 134 -0.53 -3.76 -8.52
CA THR A 134 -1.56 -3.10 -7.70
C THR A 134 -2.38 -2.16 -8.58
N LEU A 135 -3.70 -2.37 -8.62
CA LEU A 135 -4.62 -1.57 -9.44
C LEU A 135 -4.80 -0.13 -8.91
N SER A 136 -4.75 0.06 -7.60
CA SER A 136 -4.78 1.39 -6.99
C SER A 136 -3.88 1.44 -5.75
N HIS A 137 -2.84 2.27 -5.80
CA HIS A 137 -1.94 2.51 -4.67
C HIS A 137 -2.11 3.96 -4.18
N TYR A 138 -3.28 4.24 -3.56
CA TYR A 138 -3.73 5.57 -3.11
C TYR A 138 -3.97 6.59 -4.24
N GLU A 139 -3.99 6.15 -5.50
CA GLU A 139 -3.98 7.02 -6.67
C GLU A 139 -5.38 7.20 -7.27
N THR A 140 -6.35 7.63 -6.45
CA THR A 140 -7.64 8.06 -6.98
C THR A 140 -7.47 9.37 -7.76
N PRO A 141 -7.93 9.47 -9.03
CA PRO A 141 -7.91 10.71 -9.78
C PRO A 141 -8.53 11.87 -9.02
N LEU A 142 -7.81 12.99 -8.94
CA LEU A 142 -8.24 14.16 -8.16
C LEU A 142 -9.61 14.67 -8.59
N HIS A 143 -9.89 14.65 -9.89
CA HIS A 143 -11.19 15.02 -10.43
C HIS A 143 -12.34 14.18 -9.83
N LEU A 144 -12.18 12.87 -9.66
CA LEU A 144 -13.20 12.04 -9.04
C LEU A 144 -13.46 12.42 -7.57
N ILE A 145 -12.47 12.95 -6.89
CA ILE A 145 -12.59 13.38 -5.50
C ILE A 145 -13.30 14.74 -5.44
N THR A 146 -12.88 15.70 -6.24
CA THR A 146 -13.41 17.08 -6.18
C THR A 146 -14.80 17.21 -6.82
N GLU A 147 -15.12 16.42 -7.84
CA GLU A 147 -16.43 16.46 -8.52
C GLU A 147 -17.47 15.50 -7.93
N TYR A 148 -17.03 14.34 -7.42
CA TYR A 148 -17.96 13.29 -6.98
C TYR A 148 -17.86 13.00 -5.47
N GLY A 149 -16.91 13.56 -4.74
CA GLY A 149 -16.65 13.19 -3.34
C GLY A 149 -15.89 11.87 -3.19
N GLY A 150 -15.33 11.37 -4.29
CA GLY A 150 -14.57 10.13 -4.32
C GLY A 150 -15.44 8.90 -4.02
N TRP A 151 -14.86 7.94 -3.31
CA TRP A 151 -15.50 6.63 -3.07
C TRP A 151 -16.81 6.69 -2.25
N SER A 152 -17.16 7.83 -1.64
CA SER A 152 -18.50 8.02 -1.07
C SER A 152 -19.60 8.07 -2.15
N ASN A 153 -19.23 8.27 -3.42
CA ASN A 153 -20.19 8.28 -4.54
C ASN A 153 -20.16 6.94 -5.28
N ARG A 154 -21.32 6.33 -5.42
CA ARG A 154 -21.47 5.02 -6.10
C ARG A 154 -21.07 5.01 -7.57
N LYS A 155 -21.05 6.16 -8.25
CA LYS A 155 -20.56 6.26 -9.65
C LYS A 155 -19.11 5.78 -9.79
N LEU A 156 -18.30 5.89 -8.74
CA LEU A 156 -16.93 5.40 -8.78
C LEU A 156 -16.86 3.89 -9.00
N ILE A 157 -17.87 3.13 -8.61
CA ILE A 157 -17.95 1.69 -8.91
C ILE A 157 -17.98 1.45 -10.43
N ASP A 158 -18.73 2.26 -11.19
CA ASP A 158 -18.82 2.10 -12.65
C ASP A 158 -17.54 2.60 -13.34
N PHE A 159 -16.94 3.70 -12.87
CA PHE A 159 -15.65 4.17 -13.38
C PHE A 159 -14.55 3.15 -13.10
N TRP A 160 -14.52 2.58 -11.91
CA TRP A 160 -13.60 1.50 -11.54
C TRP A 160 -13.77 0.24 -12.40
N LYS A 161 -15.00 -0.20 -12.63
CA LYS A 161 -15.28 -1.34 -13.52
C LYS A 161 -14.74 -1.12 -14.93
N ARG A 162 -14.91 0.11 -15.47
CA ARG A 162 -14.33 0.50 -16.77
C ARG A 162 -12.82 0.41 -16.75
N TYR A 163 -12.19 0.99 -15.73
CA TYR A 163 -10.74 0.98 -15.55
C TYR A 163 -10.20 -0.45 -15.49
N VAL A 164 -10.67 -1.28 -14.56
CA VAL A 164 -10.14 -2.64 -14.39
C VAL A 164 -10.43 -3.53 -15.60
N THR A 165 -11.58 -3.34 -16.27
CA THR A 165 -11.89 -4.06 -17.52
C THR A 165 -10.89 -3.73 -18.62
N THR A 166 -10.53 -2.45 -18.76
CA THR A 166 -9.54 -1.99 -19.74
C THR A 166 -8.17 -2.60 -19.46
N VAL A 167 -7.73 -2.52 -18.20
CA VAL A 167 -6.45 -3.04 -17.74
C VAL A 167 -6.35 -4.55 -17.92
N PHE A 168 -7.36 -5.31 -17.49
CA PHE A 168 -7.37 -6.77 -17.65
C PHE A 168 -7.39 -7.22 -19.11
N LYS A 169 -8.12 -6.53 -19.97
CA LYS A 169 -8.12 -6.85 -21.41
C LYS A 169 -6.78 -6.55 -22.06
N ARG A 170 -6.16 -5.40 -21.70
CA ARG A 170 -4.89 -4.97 -22.28
C ARG A 170 -3.74 -5.88 -21.88
N TYR A 171 -3.66 -6.24 -20.61
CA TYR A 171 -2.51 -6.97 -20.05
C TYR A 171 -2.79 -8.46 -19.84
N LYS A 172 -3.86 -8.99 -20.44
CA LYS A 172 -4.19 -10.42 -20.41
C LYS A 172 -2.98 -11.28 -20.79
N GLY A 173 -2.67 -12.26 -19.92
CA GLY A 173 -1.54 -13.18 -20.10
C GLY A 173 -0.16 -12.57 -19.82
N LYS A 174 -0.06 -11.27 -19.48
CA LYS A 174 1.18 -10.62 -19.04
C LYS A 174 1.30 -10.51 -17.53
N VAL A 175 0.19 -10.34 -16.83
CA VAL A 175 0.15 -10.17 -15.38
C VAL A 175 -0.67 -11.28 -14.75
N LYS A 176 -0.01 -12.06 -13.91
CA LYS A 176 -0.64 -13.19 -13.21
C LYS A 176 -1.23 -12.80 -11.86
N TYR A 177 -0.60 -11.89 -11.14
CA TYR A 177 -0.99 -11.50 -9.79
C TYR A 177 -1.41 -10.04 -9.74
N TRP A 178 -2.71 -9.83 -9.45
CA TRP A 178 -3.31 -8.50 -9.29
C TRP A 178 -3.66 -8.26 -7.83
N LEU A 179 -3.35 -7.06 -7.34
CA LEU A 179 -3.80 -6.55 -6.05
C LEU A 179 -4.81 -5.44 -6.27
N THR A 180 -5.92 -5.45 -5.53
CA THR A 180 -6.99 -4.48 -5.78
C THR A 180 -6.61 -3.07 -5.30
N PHE A 181 -6.64 -2.83 -4.00
CA PHE A 181 -6.33 -1.55 -3.38
C PHE A 181 -5.18 -1.75 -2.38
N ASN A 182 -4.17 -0.89 -2.46
CA ASN A 182 -3.05 -0.95 -1.51
C ASN A 182 -3.48 -0.52 -0.12
N GLU A 183 -3.12 -1.33 0.89
CA GLU A 183 -3.38 -1.02 2.29
C GLU A 183 -4.75 -0.37 2.52
N VAL A 184 -5.78 -0.96 1.91
CA VAL A 184 -7.14 -0.38 1.85
C VAL A 184 -7.67 0.04 3.22
N ASN A 185 -7.25 -0.65 4.27
CA ASN A 185 -7.65 -0.37 5.64
C ASN A 185 -7.04 0.93 6.21
N ASN A 186 -6.02 1.52 5.58
CA ASN A 186 -5.53 2.86 5.92
C ASN A 186 -6.56 3.95 5.66
N MET A 187 -7.59 3.70 4.83
CA MET A 187 -8.67 4.67 4.65
C MET A 187 -9.46 4.95 5.94
N MET A 188 -9.44 4.04 6.91
CA MET A 188 -10.03 4.27 8.22
C MET A 188 -9.29 5.33 9.04
N ILE A 189 -8.00 5.53 8.75
CA ILE A 189 -7.13 6.49 9.42
C ILE A 189 -6.98 7.77 8.59
N ASN A 190 -6.80 7.61 7.28
CA ASN A 190 -6.64 8.71 6.33
C ASN A 190 -7.62 8.54 5.14
N PRO A 191 -8.89 8.93 5.32
CA PRO A 191 -9.93 8.70 4.31
C PRO A 191 -9.69 9.46 3.00
N LEU A 192 -9.09 10.65 3.03
CA LEU A 192 -8.85 11.42 1.81
C LEU A 192 -7.81 10.76 0.92
N VAL A 193 -6.61 10.47 1.43
CA VAL A 193 -5.52 9.95 0.58
C VAL A 193 -5.68 8.46 0.31
N ALA A 194 -5.86 7.66 1.37
CA ALA A 194 -5.96 6.21 1.23
C ALA A 194 -7.30 5.76 0.65
N GLY A 195 -8.36 6.53 0.86
CA GLY A 195 -9.71 6.20 0.43
C GLY A 195 -10.28 7.12 -0.65
N GLY A 196 -9.57 8.19 -1.03
CA GLY A 196 -10.11 9.16 -1.98
C GLY A 196 -11.49 9.70 -1.57
N VAL A 197 -11.72 9.96 -0.28
CA VAL A 197 -13.03 10.36 0.26
C VAL A 197 -13.00 11.82 0.67
N LEU A 198 -13.96 12.58 0.18
CA LEU A 198 -14.13 14.00 0.50
C LEU A 198 -15.61 14.32 0.61
N THR A 199 -16.03 14.96 1.70
CA THR A 199 -17.38 15.55 1.78
C THR A 199 -17.41 16.84 0.98
N ILE A 200 -18.09 16.82 -0.18
CA ILE A 200 -18.20 17.96 -1.09
C ILE A 200 -19.51 18.73 -0.93
N ASP A 201 -20.59 18.06 -0.49
CA ASP A 201 -21.89 18.67 -0.28
C ASP A 201 -21.99 19.25 1.13
N ASN A 202 -22.00 20.58 1.25
CA ASN A 202 -22.11 21.30 2.52
C ASN A 202 -21.07 20.84 3.58
N PRO A 203 -19.76 20.91 3.28
CA PRO A 203 -18.73 20.50 4.25
C PRO A 203 -18.87 21.33 5.53
N LYS A 204 -18.65 20.69 6.68
CA LYS A 204 -18.78 21.32 8.00
C LYS A 204 -17.82 22.52 8.16
N ASP A 205 -16.61 22.36 7.68
CA ASP A 205 -15.58 23.39 7.60
C ASP A 205 -14.85 23.27 6.25
N PRO A 206 -15.19 24.09 5.26
CA PRO A 206 -14.53 24.04 3.95
C PRO A 206 -13.02 24.30 4.01
N SER A 207 -12.50 24.94 5.06
CA SER A 207 -11.08 25.19 5.24
C SER A 207 -10.31 23.97 5.78
N ASP A 208 -11.02 22.97 6.31
CA ASP A 208 -10.47 21.70 6.77
C ASP A 208 -11.14 20.52 6.03
N PRO A 209 -10.74 20.24 4.79
CA PRO A 209 -11.35 19.20 3.98
C PRO A 209 -11.21 17.80 4.59
N ILE A 210 -10.10 17.54 5.31
CA ILE A 210 -9.85 16.26 5.97
C ILE A 210 -10.77 16.10 7.18
N GLY A 211 -10.83 17.09 8.07
CA GLY A 211 -11.66 17.06 9.28
C GLY A 211 -13.16 17.16 9.01
N SER A 212 -13.56 17.64 7.83
CA SER A 212 -14.96 17.76 7.43
C SER A 212 -15.55 16.46 6.84
N THR A 213 -14.73 15.44 6.58
CA THR A 213 -15.21 14.15 6.07
C THR A 213 -16.08 13.45 7.12
N THR A 214 -17.37 13.22 6.78
CA THR A 214 -18.34 12.65 7.73
C THR A 214 -18.17 11.14 7.90
N GLU A 215 -18.56 10.61 9.07
CA GLU A 215 -18.56 9.15 9.29
C GLU A 215 -19.46 8.41 8.28
N LYS A 216 -20.57 9.03 7.88
CA LYS A 216 -21.46 8.48 6.86
C LYS A 216 -20.76 8.32 5.50
N ASP A 217 -20.03 9.35 5.06
CA ASP A 217 -19.27 9.29 3.79
C ASP A 217 -18.16 8.26 3.86
N LYS A 218 -17.46 8.17 4.99
CA LYS A 218 -16.41 7.15 5.21
C LYS A 218 -16.98 5.74 5.08
N TRP A 219 -18.03 5.41 5.82
CA TRP A 219 -18.60 4.06 5.80
C TRP A 219 -19.26 3.69 4.48
N LEU A 220 -19.83 4.67 3.77
CA LEU A 220 -20.33 4.47 2.41
C LEU A 220 -19.17 4.18 1.44
N ALA A 221 -18.08 4.91 1.56
CA ALA A 221 -16.86 4.67 0.76
C ALA A 221 -16.26 3.29 1.03
N TYR A 222 -16.17 2.88 2.30
CA TYR A 222 -15.67 1.55 2.68
C TYR A 222 -16.52 0.44 2.06
N TYR A 223 -17.82 0.60 2.08
CA TYR A 223 -18.73 -0.35 1.45
C TYR A 223 -18.60 -0.35 -0.09
N ASN A 224 -18.55 0.81 -0.73
CA ASN A 224 -18.40 0.92 -2.18
C ASN A 224 -17.09 0.29 -2.68
N ILE A 225 -15.99 0.43 -1.92
CA ILE A 225 -14.73 -0.26 -2.20
C ILE A 225 -14.87 -1.79 -2.06
N CYS A 226 -15.64 -2.27 -1.08
CA CYS A 226 -15.92 -3.71 -0.98
C CYS A 226 -16.67 -4.22 -2.22
N VAL A 227 -17.64 -3.47 -2.72
CA VAL A 227 -18.35 -3.79 -3.97
C VAL A 227 -17.41 -3.74 -5.17
N ALA A 228 -16.55 -2.72 -5.26
CA ALA A 228 -15.56 -2.57 -6.32
C ALA A 228 -14.54 -3.71 -6.31
N ASN A 229 -14.08 -4.16 -5.13
CA ASN A 229 -13.22 -5.33 -5.00
C ASN A 229 -13.89 -6.60 -5.56
N ALA A 230 -15.15 -6.85 -5.22
CA ALA A 230 -15.88 -8.00 -5.73
C ALA A 230 -16.06 -7.95 -7.25
N TRP A 231 -16.34 -6.76 -7.82
CA TRP A 231 -16.34 -6.56 -9.26
C TRP A 231 -14.99 -6.84 -9.90
N THR A 232 -13.90 -6.43 -9.26
CA THR A 232 -12.54 -6.68 -9.75
C THR A 232 -12.27 -8.17 -9.87
N VAL A 233 -12.59 -8.95 -8.83
CA VAL A 233 -12.42 -10.41 -8.84
C VAL A 233 -13.27 -11.05 -9.93
N LYS A 234 -14.55 -10.66 -10.06
CA LYS A 234 -15.46 -11.17 -11.09
C LYS A 234 -14.93 -10.90 -12.49
N LEU A 235 -14.60 -9.64 -12.78
CA LEU A 235 -14.14 -9.23 -14.12
C LEU A 235 -12.79 -9.87 -14.50
N CYS A 236 -11.88 -10.02 -13.54
CA CYS A 236 -10.63 -10.74 -13.78
C CYS A 236 -10.90 -12.19 -14.19
N ARG A 237 -11.72 -12.92 -13.43
CA ARG A 237 -12.08 -14.32 -13.73
C ARG A 237 -12.76 -14.48 -15.10
N GLU A 238 -13.57 -13.51 -15.51
CA GLU A 238 -14.25 -13.52 -16.81
C GLU A 238 -13.30 -13.24 -17.98
N ILE A 239 -12.31 -12.35 -17.79
CA ILE A 239 -11.41 -11.89 -18.85
C ILE A 239 -10.15 -12.76 -18.94
N ASP A 240 -9.52 -13.08 -17.81
CA ASP A 240 -8.29 -13.85 -17.73
C ASP A 240 -8.37 -14.89 -16.61
N LYS A 241 -8.57 -16.15 -17.00
CA LYS A 241 -8.75 -17.26 -16.06
C LYS A 241 -7.47 -17.72 -15.38
N ASP A 242 -6.32 -17.36 -15.92
CA ASP A 242 -5.01 -17.74 -15.41
C ASP A 242 -4.48 -16.71 -14.41
N ALA A 243 -5.06 -15.52 -14.39
CA ALA A 243 -4.72 -14.47 -13.44
C ALA A 243 -5.46 -14.65 -12.10
N GLN A 244 -4.84 -14.18 -11.03
CA GLN A 244 -5.35 -14.23 -9.66
C GLN A 244 -5.45 -12.84 -9.06
N VAL A 245 -6.50 -12.59 -8.31
CA VAL A 245 -6.71 -11.33 -7.59
C VAL A 245 -6.56 -11.58 -6.09
N GLY A 246 -5.67 -10.82 -5.45
CA GLY A 246 -5.51 -10.74 -4.00
C GLY A 246 -5.97 -9.41 -3.43
N CYS A 247 -6.28 -9.41 -2.14
CA CYS A 247 -6.40 -8.15 -1.37
C CYS A 247 -5.01 -7.69 -0.90
N MET A 248 -4.91 -6.42 -0.50
CA MET A 248 -3.70 -5.92 0.16
C MET A 248 -4.07 -5.03 1.35
N LEU A 249 -3.68 -5.46 2.55
CA LEU A 249 -3.94 -4.75 3.80
C LEU A 249 -2.64 -4.44 4.54
N THR A 250 -2.58 -3.29 5.22
CA THR A 250 -1.53 -3.11 6.24
C THR A 250 -1.87 -3.94 7.47
N CYS A 251 -0.95 -4.81 7.86
CA CYS A 251 -1.14 -5.73 8.97
C CYS A 251 -0.21 -5.47 10.17
N SER A 252 0.51 -4.35 10.18
CA SER A 252 1.20 -3.88 11.38
C SER A 252 0.23 -3.73 12.57
N SER A 253 -1.01 -3.32 12.31
CA SER A 253 -2.07 -3.21 13.31
C SER A 253 -2.60 -4.55 13.81
N VAL A 254 -2.41 -5.67 13.09
CA VAL A 254 -2.71 -7.02 13.62
C VAL A 254 -1.79 -7.37 14.77
N ALA A 255 -0.54 -6.91 14.75
CA ALA A 255 0.40 -7.00 15.85
C ALA A 255 0.21 -5.87 16.89
N THR A 256 -1.04 -5.55 17.22
CA THR A 256 -1.37 -4.66 18.34
C THR A 256 -1.55 -5.49 19.61
N TYR A 257 -0.52 -5.49 20.46
CA TYR A 257 -0.56 -6.24 21.71
C TYR A 257 -1.31 -5.47 22.81
N PRO A 258 -2.03 -6.14 23.71
CA PRO A 258 -2.48 -5.48 24.93
C PRO A 258 -1.24 -5.07 25.77
N TYR A 259 -1.26 -3.88 26.35
CA TYR A 259 -0.14 -3.40 27.19
C TYR A 259 0.10 -4.30 28.41
N ASP A 260 -0.97 -4.86 28.96
CA ASP A 260 -0.98 -5.80 30.07
C ASP A 260 -2.15 -6.79 29.94
N CYS A 261 -2.33 -7.64 30.94
CA CYS A 261 -3.40 -8.62 30.96
C CYS A 261 -4.76 -8.06 31.51
N ASN A 262 -4.92 -6.74 31.62
CA ASN A 262 -6.21 -6.13 31.92
C ASN A 262 -7.23 -6.51 30.83
N PRO A 263 -8.41 -7.10 31.21
CA PRO A 263 -9.42 -7.49 30.22
C PRO A 263 -9.83 -6.37 29.25
N ASP A 264 -9.83 -5.12 29.70
CA ASP A 264 -10.15 -3.96 28.85
C ASP A 264 -9.04 -3.69 27.83
N ASN A 265 -7.77 -3.85 28.19
CA ASN A 265 -6.66 -3.74 27.25
C ASN A 265 -6.66 -4.92 26.27
N VAL A 266 -6.92 -6.13 26.72
CA VAL A 266 -7.02 -7.33 25.88
C VAL A 266 -8.15 -7.18 24.86
N PHE A 267 -9.35 -6.78 25.31
CA PHE A 267 -10.48 -6.60 24.40
C PHE A 267 -10.30 -5.38 23.49
N GLY A 268 -9.72 -4.29 24.02
CA GLY A 268 -9.43 -3.08 23.24
C GLY A 268 -8.46 -3.35 22.08
N ALA A 269 -7.36 -4.06 22.33
CA ALA A 269 -6.41 -4.49 21.30
C ALA A 269 -7.12 -5.35 20.23
N TYR A 270 -7.87 -6.37 20.65
CA TYR A 270 -8.63 -7.22 19.74
C TYR A 270 -9.66 -6.43 18.91
N ASN A 271 -10.40 -5.50 19.56
CA ASN A 271 -11.40 -4.69 18.85
C ASN A 271 -10.78 -3.73 17.85
N THR A 272 -9.58 -3.21 18.12
CA THR A 272 -8.80 -2.41 17.16
C THR A 272 -8.48 -3.22 15.90
N VAL A 273 -7.97 -4.44 16.07
CA VAL A 273 -7.66 -5.34 14.96
C VAL A 273 -8.92 -5.66 14.15
N ARG A 274 -10.06 -5.92 14.82
CA ARG A 274 -11.33 -6.19 14.12
C ARG A 274 -11.76 -5.05 13.23
N LEU A 275 -11.72 -3.83 13.72
CA LEU A 275 -12.18 -2.67 12.97
C LEU A 275 -11.18 -2.26 11.88
N ASN A 276 -9.89 -2.24 12.19
CA ASN A 276 -8.88 -1.75 11.25
C ASN A 276 -8.46 -2.79 10.19
N ASN A 277 -8.49 -4.09 10.50
CA ASN A 277 -8.02 -5.12 9.59
C ASN A 277 -9.14 -6.08 9.17
N PHE A 278 -9.80 -6.72 10.16
CA PHE A 278 -10.69 -7.82 9.84
C PHE A 278 -11.97 -7.39 9.10
N TYR A 279 -12.39 -6.10 9.18
CA TYR A 279 -13.53 -5.64 8.38
C TYR A 279 -13.30 -5.90 6.88
N PHE A 280 -12.21 -5.37 6.34
CA PHE A 280 -11.89 -5.58 4.92
C PHE A 280 -11.47 -7.02 4.63
N GLY A 281 -10.67 -7.64 5.51
CA GLY A 281 -10.27 -9.03 5.37
C GLY A 281 -11.47 -9.99 5.30
N ASP A 282 -12.44 -9.85 6.20
CA ASP A 282 -13.66 -10.69 6.23
C ASP A 282 -14.48 -10.50 4.95
N VAL A 283 -14.66 -9.25 4.52
CA VAL A 283 -15.43 -8.98 3.30
C VAL A 283 -14.73 -9.51 2.05
N PHE A 284 -13.42 -9.32 1.95
CA PHE A 284 -12.68 -9.70 0.75
C PHE A 284 -12.41 -11.20 0.66
N CYS A 285 -12.19 -11.86 1.81
CA CYS A 285 -11.81 -13.27 1.85
C CYS A 285 -12.98 -14.21 2.15
N LEU A 286 -13.94 -13.79 2.99
CA LEU A 286 -15.07 -14.61 3.39
C LEU A 286 -16.39 -14.22 2.67
N GLY A 287 -16.42 -13.04 2.03
CA GLY A 287 -17.61 -12.56 1.33
C GLY A 287 -18.75 -12.14 2.26
N GLU A 288 -18.45 -11.75 3.50
CA GLU A 288 -19.45 -11.46 4.51
C GLU A 288 -19.21 -10.12 5.20
N ILE A 289 -20.26 -9.34 5.40
CA ILE A 289 -20.21 -8.14 6.25
C ILE A 289 -20.22 -8.57 7.73
N PRO A 290 -19.16 -8.35 8.49
CA PRO A 290 -19.03 -8.85 9.84
C PRO A 290 -20.01 -8.17 10.81
N GLY A 291 -20.58 -8.96 11.74
CA GLY A 291 -21.62 -8.50 12.67
C GLY A 291 -21.17 -7.36 13.59
N TYR A 292 -19.89 -7.27 13.92
CA TYR A 292 -19.37 -6.25 14.85
C TYR A 292 -19.42 -4.83 14.28
N VAL A 293 -19.35 -4.63 12.96
CA VAL A 293 -19.47 -3.28 12.37
C VAL A 293 -20.90 -2.74 12.44
N LYS A 294 -21.92 -3.62 12.49
CA LYS A 294 -23.32 -3.22 12.65
C LYS A 294 -23.59 -2.48 13.97
N ARG A 295 -22.78 -2.75 15.00
CA ARG A 295 -22.81 -1.99 16.25
C ARG A 295 -22.29 -0.57 16.03
N VAL A 296 -21.14 -0.42 15.38
CA VAL A 296 -20.56 0.89 15.05
C VAL A 296 -21.55 1.74 14.23
N TRP A 297 -22.17 1.13 13.22
CA TRP A 297 -23.15 1.83 12.38
C TRP A 297 -24.36 2.33 13.17
N ARG A 298 -24.88 1.53 14.13
CA ARG A 298 -25.99 1.95 14.97
C ARG A 298 -25.61 3.06 15.96
N GLU A 299 -24.41 2.96 16.54
CA GLU A 299 -23.92 3.93 17.53
C GLU A 299 -23.63 5.31 16.90
N HIS A 300 -23.25 5.34 15.63
CA HIS A 300 -22.88 6.57 14.90
C HIS A 300 -23.88 6.99 13.80
N ASP A 301 -24.99 6.29 13.65
CA ASP A 301 -26.00 6.52 12.59
C ASP A 301 -25.36 6.64 11.18
N CYS A 302 -24.44 5.74 10.87
CA CYS A 302 -23.61 5.79 9.66
C CYS A 302 -23.66 4.50 8.81
N ALA A 303 -24.74 3.71 8.94
CA ALA A 303 -24.91 2.49 8.14
C ALA A 303 -24.98 2.83 6.65
N PRO A 304 -24.14 2.22 5.78
CA PRO A 304 -24.26 2.39 4.34
C PRO A 304 -25.54 1.73 3.82
N GLU A 305 -26.10 2.29 2.74
CA GLU A 305 -27.15 1.60 1.99
C GLU A 305 -26.55 0.37 1.29
N MET A 306 -26.97 -0.81 1.70
CA MET A 306 -26.53 -2.09 1.14
C MET A 306 -27.63 -2.67 0.25
N ARG A 307 -27.27 -3.08 -0.97
CA ARG A 307 -28.18 -3.72 -1.91
C ARG A 307 -27.99 -5.23 -1.89
N GLU A 308 -29.07 -5.96 -2.05
CA GLU A 308 -29.04 -7.42 -1.98
C GLU A 308 -28.18 -8.05 -3.09
N ASP A 309 -28.25 -7.50 -4.31
CA ASP A 309 -27.43 -7.91 -5.44
C ASP A 309 -25.93 -7.67 -5.21
N GLU A 310 -25.56 -6.61 -4.50
CA GLU A 310 -24.17 -6.32 -4.14
C GLU A 310 -23.65 -7.23 -3.03
N LEU A 311 -24.50 -7.55 -2.04
CA LEU A 311 -24.15 -8.53 -1.02
C LEU A 311 -23.93 -9.91 -1.62
N GLN A 312 -24.76 -10.31 -2.61
CA GLN A 312 -24.55 -11.55 -3.34
C GLN A 312 -23.27 -11.50 -4.20
N LEU A 313 -23.00 -10.37 -4.88
CA LEU A 313 -21.76 -10.16 -5.63
C LEU A 313 -20.53 -10.33 -4.72
N ILE A 314 -20.52 -9.70 -3.56
CA ILE A 314 -19.43 -9.80 -2.57
C ILE A 314 -19.24 -11.26 -2.14
N LYS A 315 -20.33 -11.96 -1.82
CA LYS A 315 -20.28 -13.36 -1.37
C LYS A 315 -19.70 -14.30 -2.41
N GLU A 316 -19.98 -14.09 -3.68
CA GLU A 316 -19.56 -14.98 -4.78
C GLU A 316 -18.16 -14.66 -5.33
N ASN A 317 -17.62 -13.47 -5.02
CA ASN A 317 -16.38 -12.98 -5.63
C ASN A 317 -15.34 -12.58 -4.58
N THR A 318 -14.87 -13.57 -3.85
CA THR A 318 -13.78 -13.44 -2.88
C THR A 318 -12.41 -13.58 -3.56
N VAL A 319 -11.39 -13.00 -2.93
CA VAL A 319 -10.00 -13.02 -3.44
C VAL A 319 -9.36 -14.41 -3.38
N ALA A 320 -8.32 -14.64 -4.19
CA ALA A 320 -7.63 -15.92 -4.28
C ALA A 320 -6.50 -16.08 -3.27
N PHE A 321 -5.91 -14.99 -2.80
CA PHE A 321 -4.83 -14.95 -1.81
C PHE A 321 -4.92 -13.66 -0.99
N PHE A 322 -4.30 -13.69 0.20
CA PHE A 322 -4.22 -12.54 1.10
C PHE A 322 -2.82 -11.93 1.04
N SER A 323 -2.68 -10.71 0.57
CA SER A 323 -1.39 -10.01 0.64
C SER A 323 -1.41 -8.90 1.68
N PHE A 324 -0.23 -8.63 2.25
CA PHE A 324 -0.11 -7.68 3.33
C PHE A 324 1.25 -7.01 3.42
N SER A 325 1.26 -5.86 4.12
CA SER A 325 2.47 -5.21 4.62
C SER A 325 2.64 -5.45 6.13
N TYR A 326 3.88 -5.57 6.57
CA TYR A 326 4.25 -5.57 7.97
C TYR A 326 5.55 -4.80 8.16
N TYR A 327 5.56 -3.83 9.07
CA TYR A 327 6.75 -3.02 9.36
C TYR A 327 7.11 -3.03 10.85
N ARG A 328 6.11 -3.04 11.73
CA ARG A 328 6.29 -2.89 13.18
C ARG A 328 5.07 -3.39 13.94
N SER A 329 5.22 -3.61 15.24
CA SER A 329 4.12 -3.83 16.18
C SER A 329 3.75 -2.56 16.94
N SER A 330 2.66 -2.62 17.68
CA SER A 330 2.16 -1.57 18.57
C SER A 330 1.54 -2.16 19.84
N THR A 331 1.16 -1.31 20.81
CA THR A 331 0.41 -1.70 21.99
C THR A 331 -0.89 -0.94 22.10
N TYR A 332 -1.87 -1.53 22.78
CA TYR A 332 -3.10 -0.87 23.18
C TYR A 332 -3.14 -0.73 24.70
N ASP A 333 -3.34 0.50 25.17
CA ASP A 333 -3.55 0.81 26.60
C ASP A 333 -4.69 1.81 26.70
N GLN A 334 -5.83 1.39 27.26
CA GLN A 334 -7.01 2.24 27.39
C GLN A 334 -6.79 3.47 28.29
N SER A 335 -5.76 3.46 29.15
CA SER A 335 -5.44 4.60 30.01
C SER A 335 -4.76 5.76 29.23
N VAL A 336 -4.29 5.49 28.03
CA VAL A 336 -3.71 6.51 27.16
C VAL A 336 -4.81 7.11 26.30
N VAL A 337 -5.07 8.41 26.46
CA VAL A 337 -6.02 9.14 25.63
C VAL A 337 -5.50 9.15 24.20
N MET A 338 -6.25 8.54 23.31
CA MET A 338 -5.97 8.55 21.89
C MET A 338 -6.19 9.98 21.37
N ASP A 339 -5.13 10.68 21.03
CA ASP A 339 -5.22 11.94 20.31
C ASP A 339 -5.64 11.63 18.87
N GLY A 340 -6.88 11.95 18.51
CA GLY A 340 -7.50 11.63 17.22
C GLY A 340 -6.76 12.16 15.97
N ASN A 341 -5.70 12.94 16.17
CA ASN A 341 -4.90 13.55 15.10
C ASN A 341 -3.67 12.72 14.67
N THR A 342 -3.38 11.58 15.27
CA THR A 342 -2.10 10.91 15.02
C THR A 342 -2.15 9.67 14.15
N GLY A 343 -3.33 9.29 13.61
CA GLY A 343 -3.46 8.15 12.67
C GLY A 343 -2.80 6.85 13.13
N GLY A 344 -2.29 6.80 14.35
CA GLY A 344 -1.60 5.67 14.94
C GLY A 344 -2.08 5.45 16.36
N LEU A 345 -2.19 4.18 16.74
CA LEU A 345 -2.38 3.78 18.11
C LEU A 345 -1.22 4.34 18.95
N LYS A 346 -1.45 5.43 19.66
CA LYS A 346 -0.52 5.88 20.71
C LYS A 346 -0.73 4.98 21.93
N GLY A 347 -0.27 3.75 21.83
CA GLY A 347 -0.05 2.90 22.97
C GLY A 347 1.25 3.33 23.68
N ARG A 348 1.46 2.84 24.88
CA ARG A 348 2.78 2.89 25.50
C ARG A 348 3.75 2.04 24.69
N ALA A 349 5.04 2.38 24.74
CA ALA A 349 6.06 1.52 24.17
C ALA A 349 5.96 0.12 24.78
N ASN A 350 6.05 -0.92 23.94
CA ASN A 350 6.07 -2.29 24.43
C ASN A 350 7.37 -2.53 25.21
N PRO A 351 7.32 -2.84 26.52
CA PRO A 351 8.52 -3.01 27.32
C PRO A 351 9.36 -4.24 26.92
N PHE A 352 8.81 -5.13 26.11
CA PHE A 352 9.47 -6.35 25.62
C PHE A 352 10.02 -6.22 24.20
N VAL A 353 9.61 -5.19 23.45
CA VAL A 353 10.21 -4.80 22.16
C VAL A 353 11.15 -3.65 22.45
N LYS A 354 12.42 -3.99 22.75
CA LYS A 354 13.42 -3.03 23.22
C LYS A 354 14.14 -2.33 22.10
N GLU A 355 14.12 -2.92 20.92
CA GLU A 355 14.82 -2.41 19.76
C GLU A 355 13.93 -1.45 18.97
N CYS A 356 14.52 -0.36 18.53
CA CYS A 356 13.90 0.54 17.57
C CYS A 356 14.90 0.87 16.45
N SER A 357 14.35 1.21 15.28
CA SER A 357 15.17 1.68 14.17
C SER A 357 15.97 2.93 14.55
N PRO A 358 17.08 3.21 13.87
CA PRO A 358 17.83 4.45 14.07
C PRO A 358 16.96 5.71 13.97
N GLU A 359 17.43 6.76 14.62
CA GLU A 359 16.88 8.11 14.48
C GLU A 359 16.84 8.52 12.99
N PRO A 360 15.90 9.40 12.57
CA PRO A 360 14.92 10.10 13.39
C PRO A 360 13.58 9.37 13.57
N TRP A 361 13.35 8.19 12.95
CA TRP A 361 12.03 7.56 12.91
C TRP A 361 11.75 6.63 14.09
N CYS A 362 12.75 6.01 14.68
CA CYS A 362 12.67 5.19 15.91
C CYS A 362 11.49 4.20 15.92
N TRP A 363 11.29 3.46 14.83
CA TRP A 363 10.24 2.47 14.77
C TRP A 363 10.55 1.25 15.64
N PRO A 364 9.60 0.75 16.45
CA PRO A 364 9.79 -0.52 17.14
C PRO A 364 10.11 -1.63 16.15
N VAL A 365 11.20 -2.38 16.37
CA VAL A 365 11.59 -3.51 15.53
C VAL A 365 11.17 -4.80 16.23
N ASP A 366 10.16 -5.45 15.67
CA ASP A 366 9.56 -6.68 16.21
C ASP A 366 9.45 -7.75 15.13
N PRO A 367 10.54 -8.46 14.82
CA PRO A 367 10.52 -9.51 13.81
C PRO A 367 9.56 -10.66 14.15
N LYS A 368 9.37 -10.97 15.44
CA LYS A 368 8.44 -12.02 15.87
C LYS A 368 6.98 -11.66 15.57
N GLY A 369 6.68 -10.37 15.49
CA GLY A 369 5.35 -9.88 15.15
C GLY A 369 4.88 -10.33 13.77
N ILE A 370 5.79 -10.48 12.78
CA ILE A 370 5.40 -10.98 11.45
C ILE A 370 4.92 -12.44 11.50
N ARG A 371 5.58 -13.31 12.31
CA ARG A 371 5.12 -14.70 12.55
C ARG A 371 3.73 -14.71 13.19
N TYR A 372 3.51 -13.87 14.19
CA TYR A 372 2.21 -13.74 14.85
C TYR A 372 1.12 -13.31 13.85
N VAL A 373 1.40 -12.28 13.04
CA VAL A 373 0.47 -11.80 12.01
C VAL A 373 0.15 -12.91 11.01
N MET A 374 1.16 -13.61 10.49
CA MET A 374 0.97 -14.67 9.50
C MET A 374 0.08 -15.80 10.02
N ASN A 375 0.32 -16.27 11.25
CA ASN A 375 -0.51 -17.31 11.86
C ASN A 375 -1.96 -16.83 12.04
N ILE A 376 -2.18 -15.62 12.58
CA ILE A 376 -3.54 -15.06 12.77
C ILE A 376 -4.31 -14.96 11.45
N LEU A 377 -3.65 -14.50 10.39
CA LEU A 377 -4.29 -14.34 9.09
C LEU A 377 -4.59 -15.69 8.44
N TYR A 378 -3.64 -16.63 8.50
CA TYR A 378 -3.81 -17.96 7.92
C TYR A 378 -4.88 -18.78 8.63
N ASP A 379 -4.89 -18.78 9.97
CA ASP A 379 -5.91 -19.45 10.78
C ASP A 379 -7.32 -18.88 10.55
N ARG A 380 -7.42 -17.58 10.20
CA ARG A 380 -8.71 -16.92 9.97
C ARG A 380 -9.25 -17.16 8.56
N TYR A 381 -8.40 -17.07 7.54
CA TYR A 381 -8.84 -17.01 6.15
C TYR A 381 -8.53 -18.28 5.34
N HIS A 382 -7.58 -19.09 5.77
CA HIS A 382 -7.13 -20.31 5.08
C HIS A 382 -6.79 -20.07 3.60
N LEU A 383 -6.23 -18.89 3.28
CA LEU A 383 -5.77 -18.48 1.96
C LEU A 383 -4.24 -18.40 1.95
N PRO A 384 -3.58 -18.67 0.82
CA PRO A 384 -2.15 -18.40 0.70
C PRO A 384 -1.84 -16.95 1.07
N LEU A 385 -0.78 -16.72 1.84
CA LEU A 385 -0.33 -15.40 2.24
C LEU A 385 0.80 -14.92 1.34
N PHE A 386 0.81 -13.63 1.02
CA PHE A 386 1.87 -13.00 0.26
C PHE A 386 2.34 -11.73 0.98
N ILE A 387 3.59 -11.73 1.46
CA ILE A 387 4.21 -10.56 2.05
C ILE A 387 4.66 -9.67 0.90
N VAL A 388 3.90 -8.60 0.63
CA VAL A 388 4.16 -7.71 -0.52
C VAL A 388 4.82 -6.39 -0.12
N GLU A 389 4.98 -6.17 1.19
CA GLU A 389 5.78 -5.06 1.73
C GLU A 389 6.32 -5.42 3.13
N ASN A 390 7.63 -5.37 3.26
CA ASN A 390 8.37 -5.32 4.53
C ASN A 390 9.70 -4.62 4.27
N GLY A 391 10.16 -3.76 5.15
CA GLY A 391 11.39 -3.01 4.94
C GLY A 391 11.60 -1.93 5.99
N ILE A 392 12.72 -1.23 5.90
CA ILE A 392 13.08 -0.18 6.83
C ILE A 392 13.68 1.02 6.10
N GLY A 393 13.18 2.22 6.43
CA GLY A 393 13.75 3.47 5.96
C GLY A 393 14.77 4.01 6.93
N LEU A 394 15.96 4.36 6.42
CA LEU A 394 17.10 4.85 7.17
C LEU A 394 17.58 6.21 6.63
N ASP A 395 18.19 7.02 7.49
CA ASP A 395 18.88 8.24 7.09
C ASP A 395 20.33 7.88 6.70
N GLU A 396 20.57 7.72 5.42
CA GLU A 396 21.83 7.23 4.88
C GLU A 396 22.49 8.27 3.99
N ASN A 397 23.81 8.40 4.14
CA ASN A 397 24.63 9.33 3.37
C ASN A 397 25.81 8.58 2.76
N LEU A 398 26.28 9.08 1.62
CA LEU A 398 27.51 8.58 1.01
C LEU A 398 28.72 8.90 1.91
N ASP A 399 29.62 7.94 2.05
CA ASP A 399 30.92 8.15 2.70
C ASP A 399 31.88 8.92 1.78
N GLU A 400 33.13 9.13 2.24
CA GLU A 400 34.17 9.84 1.49
C GLU A 400 34.55 9.15 0.16
N THR A 401 34.26 7.87 0.02
CA THR A 401 34.49 7.07 -1.20
C THR A 401 33.30 7.05 -2.14
N GLY A 402 32.18 7.63 -1.73
CA GLY A 402 30.93 7.65 -2.47
C GLY A 402 30.14 6.34 -2.34
N HIS A 403 30.30 5.61 -1.24
CA HIS A 403 29.65 4.35 -0.94
C HIS A 403 28.67 4.48 0.26
N ILE A 404 27.76 3.53 0.43
CA ILE A 404 26.81 3.45 1.55
C ILE A 404 26.90 2.08 2.21
N HIS A 405 27.20 2.12 3.51
CA HIS A 405 27.19 0.98 4.40
C HIS A 405 25.87 0.93 5.15
N ASP A 406 25.05 -0.10 4.90
CA ASP A 406 23.68 -0.21 5.40
C ASP A 406 23.41 -1.55 6.13
N GLU A 407 24.35 -1.98 6.98
CA GLU A 407 24.30 -3.25 7.73
C GLU A 407 23.02 -3.39 8.55
N TYR A 408 22.46 -2.28 9.08
CA TYR A 408 21.23 -2.33 9.86
C TYR A 408 20.03 -2.79 9.02
N ARG A 409 20.00 -2.45 7.73
CA ARG A 409 18.99 -2.93 6.78
C ARG A 409 19.01 -4.45 6.69
N MET A 410 20.20 -5.02 6.53
CA MET A 410 20.36 -6.48 6.43
C MET A 410 20.06 -7.19 7.73
N TYR A 411 20.43 -6.59 8.88
CA TYR A 411 20.00 -7.08 10.18
C TYR A 411 18.46 -7.16 10.27
N TYR A 412 17.76 -6.07 9.93
CA TYR A 412 16.30 -6.02 9.94
C TYR A 412 15.67 -7.12 9.04
N ILE A 413 16.17 -7.26 7.81
CA ILE A 413 15.67 -8.24 6.84
C ILE A 413 15.90 -9.67 7.33
N LYS A 414 17.12 -9.99 7.72
CA LYS A 414 17.50 -11.34 8.17
C LYS A 414 16.64 -11.78 9.37
N GLU A 415 16.45 -10.92 10.35
CA GLU A 415 15.62 -11.23 11.50
C GLU A 415 14.15 -11.43 11.13
N HIS A 416 13.56 -10.60 10.25
CA HIS A 416 12.19 -10.80 9.79
C HIS A 416 12.03 -12.10 8.99
N LEU A 417 12.95 -12.39 8.07
CA LEU A 417 12.90 -13.61 7.25
C LEU A 417 13.03 -14.90 8.09
N LYS A 418 13.80 -14.90 9.18
CA LYS A 418 13.83 -16.02 10.14
C LYS A 418 12.43 -16.31 10.68
N TYR A 419 11.67 -15.27 11.07
CA TYR A 419 10.31 -15.45 11.59
C TYR A 419 9.26 -15.71 10.51
N VAL A 420 9.47 -15.29 9.28
CA VAL A 420 8.67 -15.75 8.12
C VAL A 420 8.86 -17.25 7.92
N HIS A 421 10.09 -17.73 7.95
CA HIS A 421 10.40 -19.15 7.86
C HIS A 421 9.76 -19.95 9.01
N GLU A 422 9.83 -19.45 10.24
CA GLU A 422 9.16 -20.08 11.38
C GLU A 422 7.63 -20.16 11.18
N ALA A 423 6.98 -19.14 10.61
CA ALA A 423 5.56 -19.20 10.29
C ALA A 423 5.24 -20.27 9.23
N ILE A 424 6.12 -20.43 8.24
CA ILE A 424 5.99 -21.53 7.25
C ILE A 424 6.10 -22.89 7.93
N LEU A 425 7.01 -23.04 8.90
CA LEU A 425 7.13 -24.26 9.70
C LEU A 425 5.90 -24.50 10.61
N ASP A 426 5.21 -23.45 11.05
CA ASP A 426 3.93 -23.53 11.77
C ASP A 426 2.79 -24.05 10.87
N GLY A 427 2.98 -24.12 9.54
CA GLY A 427 2.01 -24.61 8.56
C GLY A 427 1.37 -23.50 7.71
N VAL A 428 1.84 -22.27 7.80
CA VAL A 428 1.34 -21.17 6.97
C VAL A 428 1.80 -21.35 5.52
N GLU A 429 0.86 -21.32 4.57
CA GLU A 429 1.18 -21.25 3.15
C GLU A 429 1.58 -19.83 2.77
N CYS A 430 2.87 -19.63 2.47
CA CYS A 430 3.43 -18.34 2.09
C CYS A 430 3.94 -18.37 0.64
N MET A 431 3.40 -17.49 -0.20
CA MET A 431 3.74 -17.41 -1.64
C MET A 431 5.11 -16.76 -1.87
N GLY A 432 5.50 -15.77 -1.03
CA GLY A 432 6.70 -15.01 -1.27
C GLY A 432 6.91 -13.84 -0.31
N TYR A 433 8.03 -13.17 -0.52
CA TYR A 433 8.44 -11.99 0.23
C TYR A 433 8.97 -10.92 -0.72
N LEU A 434 8.32 -9.75 -0.73
CA LEU A 434 8.73 -8.58 -1.49
C LEU A 434 9.22 -7.50 -0.53
N TYR A 435 10.48 -7.12 -0.69
CA TYR A 435 11.05 -6.02 0.06
C TYR A 435 10.50 -4.68 -0.43
N TRP A 436 10.06 -3.82 0.51
CA TRP A 436 9.54 -2.50 0.16
C TRP A 436 10.66 -1.52 -0.18
N GLY A 437 10.58 -0.93 -1.37
CA GLY A 437 11.52 0.07 -1.86
C GLY A 437 12.91 -0.51 -2.12
N PRO A 438 13.08 -1.52 -3.00
CA PRO A 438 14.42 -2.09 -3.30
C PRO A 438 15.36 -1.07 -3.96
N ILE A 439 14.82 0.00 -4.48
CA ILE A 439 15.50 1.24 -4.87
C ILE A 439 14.94 2.38 -4.00
N ASP A 440 15.75 3.39 -3.67
CA ASP A 440 15.28 4.53 -2.89
C ASP A 440 14.12 5.22 -3.62
N VAL A 441 13.01 5.43 -2.91
CA VAL A 441 11.80 6.08 -3.42
C VAL A 441 11.36 7.20 -2.48
N VAL A 442 10.49 8.08 -2.96
CA VAL A 442 9.86 9.09 -2.10
C VAL A 442 9.04 8.39 -1.01
N SER A 443 9.29 8.72 0.25
CA SER A 443 8.56 8.14 1.37
C SER A 443 7.08 8.53 1.32
N ALA A 444 6.16 7.56 1.30
CA ALA A 444 4.72 7.84 1.29
C ALA A 444 4.27 8.66 2.49
N GLY A 445 4.75 8.32 3.70
CA GLY A 445 4.30 8.96 4.93
C GLY A 445 4.79 10.38 5.10
N THR A 446 6.06 10.65 4.78
CA THR A 446 6.72 11.94 5.04
C THR A 446 6.93 12.80 3.80
N GLY A 447 6.86 12.21 2.59
CA GLY A 447 7.17 12.90 1.33
C GLY A 447 8.66 13.19 1.14
N GLU A 448 9.55 12.47 1.85
CA GLU A 448 10.99 12.71 1.88
C GLU A 448 11.76 11.66 1.09
N MET A 449 12.83 12.08 0.42
CA MET A 449 13.85 11.18 -0.12
C MET A 449 14.86 10.72 0.93
N LYS A 450 15.06 11.51 1.98
CA LYS A 450 15.99 11.22 3.08
C LYS A 450 15.71 9.89 3.77
N LYS A 451 14.44 9.46 3.81
CA LYS A 451 14.03 8.18 4.35
C LYS A 451 14.25 7.06 3.32
N ARG A 452 15.49 6.59 3.25
CA ARG A 452 15.94 5.66 2.22
C ARG A 452 15.64 4.21 2.57
N TYR A 453 14.99 3.52 1.66
CA TYR A 453 14.63 2.10 1.82
C TYR A 453 15.50 1.17 0.97
N GLY A 454 16.14 1.68 -0.09
CA GLY A 454 16.68 0.89 -1.18
C GLY A 454 17.94 0.10 -0.84
N PHE A 455 18.15 -0.97 -1.58
CA PHE A 455 19.45 -1.61 -1.84
C PHE A 455 20.22 -0.80 -2.89
N VAL A 456 19.49 0.00 -3.64
CA VAL A 456 20.04 0.93 -4.63
C VAL A 456 19.76 2.35 -4.15
N TYR A 457 20.82 3.11 -3.93
CA TYR A 457 20.77 4.54 -3.64
C TYR A 457 20.40 5.31 -4.90
N VAL A 458 19.58 6.34 -4.73
CA VAL A 458 19.28 7.32 -5.77
C VAL A 458 19.75 8.69 -5.32
N ASP A 459 20.57 9.35 -6.12
CA ASP A 459 21.07 10.70 -5.84
C ASP A 459 19.97 11.74 -6.02
N ARG A 460 19.09 11.83 -5.01
CA ARG A 460 17.93 12.73 -4.92
C ARG A 460 17.76 13.17 -3.48
N PHE A 461 17.45 14.45 -3.25
CA PHE A 461 17.34 15.08 -1.94
C PHE A 461 15.95 15.70 -1.71
N ASN A 462 15.66 16.06 -0.44
CA ASN A 462 14.35 16.59 -0.04
C ASN A 462 13.96 17.93 -0.65
N ASP A 463 14.95 18.72 -1.11
CA ASP A 463 14.74 19.99 -1.81
C ASP A 463 14.59 19.81 -3.34
N GLY A 464 14.62 18.57 -3.81
CA GLY A 464 14.43 18.23 -5.20
C GLY A 464 15.69 18.30 -6.06
N HIS A 465 16.87 18.61 -5.51
CA HIS A 465 18.10 18.49 -6.29
C HIS A 465 18.66 17.06 -6.30
N GLY A 466 19.66 16.81 -7.13
CA GLY A 466 20.33 15.53 -7.33
C GLY A 466 20.47 15.18 -8.79
N THR A 467 21.32 14.21 -9.10
CA THR A 467 21.62 13.76 -10.47
C THR A 467 20.74 12.59 -10.91
N LEU A 468 19.99 12.01 -9.97
CA LEU A 468 19.25 10.75 -10.15
C LEU A 468 20.16 9.56 -10.49
N GLU A 469 21.46 9.63 -10.20
CA GLU A 469 22.38 8.52 -10.37
C GLU A 469 22.01 7.36 -9.43
N ARG A 470 22.17 6.12 -9.90
CA ARG A 470 21.94 4.90 -9.12
C ARG A 470 23.28 4.36 -8.62
N LYS A 471 23.37 4.03 -7.32
CA LYS A 471 24.54 3.38 -6.72
C LYS A 471 24.11 2.19 -5.88
N LEU A 472 24.83 1.08 -6.00
CA LEU A 472 24.57 -0.10 -5.19
C LEU A 472 25.04 0.14 -3.76
N LYS A 473 24.25 -0.29 -2.76
CA LYS A 473 24.65 -0.33 -1.35
C LYS A 473 25.19 -1.72 -0.99
N ASP A 474 25.77 -1.87 0.20
CA ASP A 474 26.29 -3.18 0.66
C ASP A 474 25.19 -4.24 0.70
N SER A 475 24.00 -3.86 1.12
CA SER A 475 22.83 -4.73 1.19
C SER A 475 22.40 -5.36 -0.15
N TYR A 476 22.83 -4.80 -1.28
CA TYR A 476 22.49 -5.34 -2.60
C TYR A 476 23.05 -6.76 -2.80
N GLU A 477 24.33 -6.97 -2.54
CA GLU A 477 24.97 -8.28 -2.69
C GLU A 477 24.54 -9.26 -1.60
N GLU A 478 24.33 -8.78 -0.36
CA GLU A 478 23.84 -9.64 0.72
C GLU A 478 22.43 -10.15 0.48
N TYR A 479 21.52 -9.30 -0.03
CA TYR A 479 20.15 -9.75 -0.36
C TYR A 479 20.14 -10.69 -1.56
N LYS A 480 21.01 -10.46 -2.54
CA LYS A 480 21.23 -11.38 -3.65
C LYS A 480 21.64 -12.78 -3.16
N GLU A 481 22.58 -12.88 -2.21
CA GLU A 481 22.99 -14.16 -1.63
C GLU A 481 21.81 -14.89 -0.95
N ILE A 482 20.93 -14.14 -0.25
CA ILE A 482 19.72 -14.72 0.37
C ILE A 482 18.82 -15.35 -0.71
N ILE A 483 18.62 -14.66 -1.83
CA ILE A 483 17.78 -15.16 -2.93
C ILE A 483 18.43 -16.38 -3.61
N GLU A 484 19.71 -16.30 -3.96
CA GLU A 484 20.44 -17.37 -4.63
C GLU A 484 20.47 -18.66 -3.81
N THR A 485 20.53 -18.53 -2.47
CA THR A 485 20.52 -19.67 -1.55
C THR A 485 19.11 -20.09 -1.14
N ASN A 486 18.07 -19.46 -1.70
CA ASN A 486 16.68 -19.64 -1.27
C ASN A 486 16.51 -19.54 0.26
N GLY A 487 17.20 -18.58 0.87
CA GLY A 487 17.18 -18.31 2.30
C GLY A 487 18.10 -19.17 3.17
N ASP A 488 18.79 -20.17 2.63
CA ASP A 488 19.65 -21.05 3.44
C ASP A 488 20.78 -20.29 4.15
N SER A 489 21.33 -19.23 3.54
CA SER A 489 22.40 -18.41 4.14
C SER A 489 22.03 -17.76 5.47
N ILE A 490 20.73 -17.53 5.73
CA ILE A 490 20.25 -16.89 6.97
C ILE A 490 19.72 -17.87 8.01
N LEU A 491 19.42 -19.12 7.63
CA LEU A 491 18.82 -20.11 8.53
C LEU A 491 19.85 -20.91 9.32
N HIS A 492 21.12 -20.88 8.91
CA HIS A 492 22.20 -21.64 9.49
C HIS A 492 23.34 -20.75 10.03
N SER A 493 23.15 -19.42 10.04
CA SER A 493 24.08 -18.41 10.56
C SER A 493 23.88 -18.15 12.04
#